data_659ab809eed858eb454b85c650bd5f63
#
_entry.id   659ab809eed858eb454b85c650bd5f63
#
_cell.length_a   1.000
_cell.length_b   1.000
_cell.length_c   1.000
_cell.angle_alpha   90.00
_cell.angle_beta   90.00
_cell.angle_gamma   90.00
#
_symmetry.space_group_name_H-M   'P 1'
#
loop_
_entity.id
_entity.type
_entity.pdbx_description
1 polymer ?
#
loop_
_entity_poly.entity_id
_entity_poly.type
_entity_poly.pdbx_seq_one_letter_code
_entity_poly.pdbx_strand_id
1 'polypeptide(L)'
;MTLMIPGLLRGSVGAICLQAASWRLTHRTLRHLTLSSLMKSKRKTDHLERTADVLRREVVSVAKVCGVAHESPSVKRLRLLVADKDFSFKAGQWVDFFIPGVSVVGGFSICSSPRLLEQERIIELAVKYTNHPPALWIHNQCTLDSEVAVRVGGEFFFDPQPADASRNLVLIAGGVGINPLLSILRHVADLHREWANKGSGYKVGTIKLFYSAKNTSELLFKKNILDLVNEFPEKIACSLHVTKQTTQISADLKPYITFYSAKNTSELLFKVR
;
A
#
# COMPACT_ATOMS: atom_id res chain seq x y z
N MET A 1 -8.46 -2.35 5.90
CA MET A 1 -9.69 -2.14 6.64
C MET A 1 -10.55 -3.38 6.43
N THR A 2 -10.47 -4.29 7.40
CA THR A 2 -11.16 -5.57 7.39
C THR A 2 -12.52 -5.35 8.05
N LEU A 3 -13.61 -5.42 7.29
CA LEU A 3 -14.96 -5.43 7.85
C LEU A 3 -15.32 -6.85 8.25
N MET A 4 -15.43 -7.09 9.55
CA MET A 4 -16.17 -8.21 10.12
C MET A 4 -17.62 -7.78 10.32
N ILE A 5 -18.55 -8.56 9.80
CA ILE A 5 -19.97 -8.43 10.07
C ILE A 5 -20.37 -9.54 11.08
N PRO A 6 -20.88 -9.22 12.25
CA PRO A 6 -21.57 -10.20 13.08
C PRO A 6 -23.08 -10.18 12.82
N GLY A 7 -23.62 -11.34 12.81
CA GLY A 7 -24.94 -11.90 12.77
C GLY A 7 -26.17 -11.07 13.16
N LEU A 8 -27.22 -11.42 12.41
CA LEU A 8 -28.62 -11.03 12.63
C LEU A 8 -29.14 -11.44 14.02
N LEU A 9 -29.83 -10.51 14.66
CA LEU A 9 -30.91 -10.84 15.60
C LEU A 9 -32.16 -10.02 15.27
N ARG A 10 -33.28 -10.76 15.17
CA ARG A 10 -34.65 -10.27 14.96
C ARG A 10 -35.14 -9.47 16.18
N GLY A 11 -35.99 -8.45 15.93
CA GLY A 11 -36.83 -7.90 17.00
C GLY A 11 -37.58 -6.64 16.64
N SER A 12 -38.83 -6.79 16.28
CA SER A 12 -40.02 -5.94 16.51
C SER A 12 -40.08 -4.52 15.97
N VAL A 13 -41.06 -4.38 15.09
CA VAL A 13 -41.78 -3.18 14.69
C VAL A 13 -42.40 -2.48 15.92
N GLY A 14 -42.17 -1.18 16.07
CA GLY A 14 -42.81 -0.38 17.11
C GLY A 14 -42.67 1.13 16.91
N ALA A 15 -43.74 1.75 16.43
CA ALA A 15 -44.15 3.14 16.65
C ALA A 15 -43.26 4.28 16.07
N ILE A 16 -43.61 4.66 14.86
CA ILE A 16 -43.47 6.05 14.39
C ILE A 16 -44.73 6.81 14.82
N CYS A 17 -44.61 7.77 15.73
CA CYS A 17 -45.39 9.02 15.73
C CYS A 17 -44.88 9.97 16.81
N LEU A 18 -44.86 11.27 16.47
CA LEU A 18 -44.62 12.45 17.27
C LEU A 18 -43.17 12.98 17.31
N GLN A 19 -42.87 13.94 16.51
CA GLN A 19 -42.61 15.35 16.91
C GLN A 19 -41.96 16.16 15.79
N ALA A 20 -42.76 16.73 14.93
CA ALA A 20 -42.30 17.64 13.87
C ALA A 20 -41.87 19.04 14.37
N ALA A 21 -41.94 19.32 15.68
CA ALA A 21 -41.59 20.63 16.24
C ALA A 21 -40.16 20.75 16.81
N SER A 22 -39.51 19.63 17.12
CA SER A 22 -38.14 19.59 17.66
C SER A 22 -37.04 19.62 16.58
N TRP A 23 -37.40 19.40 15.31
CA TRP A 23 -36.47 19.23 14.19
C TRP A 23 -35.76 20.51 13.74
N ARG A 24 -36.37 21.69 14.01
CA ARG A 24 -35.79 22.97 13.53
C ARG A 24 -34.72 23.55 14.45
N LEU A 25 -34.71 23.21 15.76
CA LEU A 25 -33.66 23.67 16.68
C LEU A 25 -32.44 22.73 16.70
N THR A 26 -32.67 21.44 16.57
CA THR A 26 -31.56 20.46 16.54
C THR A 26 -30.76 20.51 15.24
N HIS A 27 -31.39 20.83 14.11
CA HIS A 27 -30.69 21.01 12.83
C HIS A 27 -29.78 22.24 12.77
N ARG A 28 -30.10 23.31 13.50
CA ARG A 28 -29.22 24.49 13.57
C ARG A 28 -28.00 24.24 14.48
N THR A 29 -28.19 23.57 15.58
CA THR A 29 -27.08 23.22 16.51
C THR A 29 -26.19 22.09 15.94
N LEU A 30 -26.74 21.08 15.26
CA LEU A 30 -25.94 20.06 14.58
C LEU A 30 -25.16 20.64 13.38
N ARG A 31 -25.76 21.57 12.59
CA ARG A 31 -25.02 22.23 11.50
C ARG A 31 -23.87 23.10 12.05
N HIS A 32 -24.05 23.79 13.17
CA HIS A 32 -22.96 24.54 13.80
C HIS A 32 -21.87 23.65 14.41
N LEU A 33 -22.22 22.51 14.99
CA LEU A 33 -21.27 21.55 15.52
C LEU A 33 -20.50 20.81 14.41
N THR A 34 -21.16 20.44 13.31
CA THR A 34 -20.49 19.80 12.16
C THR A 34 -19.65 20.78 11.36
N LEU A 35 -20.07 22.04 11.17
CA LEU A 35 -19.21 23.05 10.53
C LEU A 35 -18.04 23.45 11.43
N SER A 36 -18.23 23.55 12.74
CA SER A 36 -17.14 23.88 13.68
C SER A 36 -16.11 22.75 13.80
N SER A 37 -16.51 21.48 13.69
CA SER A 37 -15.56 20.35 13.64
C SER A 37 -14.88 20.19 12.30
N LEU A 38 -15.55 20.53 11.19
CA LEU A 38 -14.98 20.55 9.84
C LEU A 38 -13.96 21.68 9.61
N MET A 39 -14.06 22.78 10.36
CA MET A 39 -13.14 23.92 10.21
C MET A 39 -11.89 23.83 11.10
N LYS A 40 -11.72 22.80 11.93
CA LYS A 40 -10.55 22.65 12.84
C LYS A 40 -9.69 21.42 12.60
N SER A 41 -9.86 20.68 11.55
CA SER A 41 -8.84 19.73 11.12
C SER A 41 -7.72 20.48 10.39
N LYS A 42 -6.79 21.12 11.10
CA LYS A 42 -5.44 21.33 10.56
C LYS A 42 -5.02 19.97 10.04
N ARG A 43 -4.88 19.82 8.70
CA ARG A 43 -4.31 18.60 8.13
C ARG A 43 -2.97 18.42 8.83
N LYS A 44 -2.86 17.39 9.66
CA LYS A 44 -1.58 16.98 10.21
C LYS A 44 -0.66 16.79 9.00
N THR A 45 0.33 17.64 8.86
CA THR A 45 1.21 17.69 7.68
C THR A 45 2.38 16.74 7.84
N ASP A 46 2.77 16.47 9.08
CA ASP A 46 3.87 15.57 9.41
C ASP A 46 3.40 14.12 9.50
N HIS A 47 4.22 13.22 8.96
CA HIS A 47 3.99 11.78 9.05
C HIS A 47 4.00 11.29 10.50
N LEU A 48 4.92 11.77 11.33
CA LEU A 48 5.00 11.41 12.75
C LEU A 48 3.74 11.77 13.52
N GLU A 49 3.18 12.98 13.28
CA GLU A 49 1.94 13.39 13.91
C GLU A 49 0.73 12.54 13.49
N ARG A 50 0.67 12.17 12.20
CA ARG A 50 -0.43 11.37 11.65
C ARG A 50 -0.42 9.93 12.11
N THR A 51 0.74 9.43 12.48
CA THR A 51 0.97 8.04 12.87
C THR A 51 1.50 7.93 14.31
N ALA A 52 1.20 8.92 15.17
CA ALA A 52 1.70 8.95 16.55
C ALA A 52 1.31 7.70 17.35
N ASP A 53 0.10 7.17 17.09
CA ASP A 53 -0.44 6.01 17.80
C ASP A 53 -0.03 4.66 17.16
N VAL A 54 0.75 4.68 16.06
CA VAL A 54 1.17 3.47 15.36
C VAL A 54 2.50 2.97 15.92
N LEU A 55 2.57 1.67 16.19
CA LEU A 55 3.80 1.04 16.71
C LEU A 55 4.97 1.20 15.73
N ARG A 56 6.13 1.49 16.29
CA ARG A 56 7.42 1.61 15.61
C ARG A 56 8.45 0.73 16.30
N ARG A 57 9.43 0.28 15.54
CA ARG A 57 10.63 -0.28 16.15
C ARG A 57 11.48 0.83 16.76
N GLU A 58 12.21 0.51 17.81
CA GLU A 58 13.09 1.49 18.46
C GLU A 58 14.32 1.82 17.61
N VAL A 59 14.77 0.85 16.80
CA VAL A 59 16.00 0.98 16.00
C VAL A 59 15.80 1.97 14.85
N VAL A 60 16.65 3.00 14.84
CA VAL A 60 16.82 3.94 13.71
C VAL A 60 18.14 3.60 13.03
N SER A 61 18.10 3.17 11.79
CA SER A 61 19.28 2.70 11.06
C SER A 61 19.67 3.67 9.96
N VAL A 62 20.95 3.93 9.81
CA VAL A 62 21.48 4.66 8.65
C VAL A 62 21.36 3.79 7.42
N ALA A 63 20.93 4.42 6.33
CA ALA A 63 20.79 3.78 5.04
C ALA A 63 21.42 4.64 3.93
N LYS A 64 22.04 3.99 2.96
CA LYS A 64 22.69 4.63 1.83
C LYS A 64 21.92 4.34 0.54
N VAL A 65 21.68 5.38 -0.25
CA VAL A 65 21.03 5.22 -1.56
C VAL A 65 21.99 4.53 -2.52
N CYS A 66 21.70 3.27 -2.86
CA CYS A 66 22.50 2.47 -3.80
C CYS A 66 21.83 2.30 -5.18
N GLY A 67 20.64 2.86 -5.37
CA GLY A 67 19.96 2.82 -6.66
C GLY A 67 18.80 3.81 -6.72
N VAL A 68 18.65 4.47 -7.88
CA VAL A 68 17.56 5.39 -8.19
C VAL A 68 17.06 5.07 -9.59
N ALA A 69 15.75 4.85 -9.75
CA ALA A 69 15.13 4.59 -11.05
C ALA A 69 13.76 5.24 -11.15
N HIS A 70 13.33 5.59 -12.36
CA HIS A 70 11.94 5.96 -12.62
C HIS A 70 11.08 4.71 -12.79
N GLU A 71 10.11 4.54 -11.91
CA GLU A 71 9.14 3.45 -11.99
C GLU A 71 7.94 3.85 -12.87
N SER A 72 7.60 5.14 -12.87
CA SER A 72 6.67 5.79 -13.78
C SER A 72 7.07 7.26 -13.97
N PRO A 73 6.40 8.04 -14.86
CA PRO A 73 6.66 9.47 -14.99
C PRO A 73 6.54 10.26 -13.67
N SER A 74 5.71 9.78 -12.74
CA SER A 74 5.44 10.45 -11.47
C SER A 74 6.04 9.76 -10.25
N VAL A 75 6.71 8.61 -10.40
CA VAL A 75 7.21 7.81 -9.28
C VAL A 75 8.68 7.44 -9.46
N LYS A 76 9.51 7.79 -8.48
CA LYS A 76 10.89 7.31 -8.35
C LYS A 76 10.97 6.12 -7.40
N ARG A 77 11.73 5.09 -7.79
CA ARG A 77 12.11 3.98 -6.93
C ARG A 77 13.51 4.19 -6.40
N LEU A 78 13.66 4.03 -5.09
CA LEU A 78 14.94 4.04 -4.39
C LEU A 78 15.29 2.63 -3.95
N ARG A 79 16.57 2.27 -4.05
CA ARG A 79 17.18 1.13 -3.36
C ARG A 79 18.08 1.68 -2.26
N LEU A 80 17.87 1.21 -1.04
CA LEU A 80 18.56 1.65 0.16
C LEU A 80 19.33 0.48 0.76
N LEU A 81 20.65 0.62 0.82
CA LEU A 81 21.51 -0.30 1.53
C LEU A 81 21.45 0.02 3.02
N VAL A 82 20.99 -0.93 3.84
CA VAL A 82 20.88 -0.82 5.30
C VAL A 82 21.88 -1.80 5.91
N ALA A 83 23.05 -1.32 6.30
CA ALA A 83 24.13 -2.17 6.82
C ALA A 83 23.85 -2.71 8.22
N ASP A 84 23.00 -2.05 8.99
CA ASP A 84 22.64 -2.42 10.36
C ASP A 84 21.96 -3.79 10.39
N LYS A 85 22.56 -4.76 11.09
CA LYS A 85 22.07 -6.14 11.17
C LYS A 85 20.78 -6.29 11.98
N ASP A 86 20.51 -5.36 12.89
CA ASP A 86 19.32 -5.37 13.73
C ASP A 86 18.09 -4.80 13.00
N PHE A 87 18.32 -4.14 11.85
CA PHE A 87 17.24 -3.68 11.00
C PHE A 87 16.55 -4.87 10.34
N SER A 88 15.26 -5.00 10.58
CA SER A 88 14.38 -5.98 9.93
C SER A 88 12.96 -5.44 9.80
N PHE A 89 12.17 -5.95 8.85
CA PHE A 89 10.79 -5.57 8.66
C PHE A 89 9.94 -6.77 8.23
N LYS A 90 8.62 -6.63 8.31
CA LYS A 90 7.63 -7.59 7.82
C LYS A 90 7.00 -7.06 6.53
N ALA A 91 6.68 -7.95 5.60
CA ALA A 91 6.10 -7.57 4.31
C ALA A 91 4.78 -6.79 4.48
N GLY A 92 4.72 -5.56 3.97
CA GLY A 92 3.59 -4.64 4.12
C GLY A 92 3.86 -3.44 5.03
N GLN A 93 4.93 -3.46 5.82
CA GLN A 93 5.32 -2.33 6.68
C GLN A 93 5.89 -1.15 5.88
N TRP A 94 6.04 -0.03 6.56
CA TRP A 94 6.59 1.23 6.06
C TRP A 94 7.78 1.68 6.92
N VAL A 95 8.49 2.71 6.46
CA VAL A 95 9.55 3.38 7.24
C VAL A 95 9.24 4.84 7.46
N ASP A 96 9.54 5.36 8.66
CA ASP A 96 9.88 6.77 8.84
C ASP A 96 11.17 7.03 8.07
N PHE A 97 11.22 8.10 7.31
CA PHE A 97 12.32 8.44 6.43
C PHE A 97 12.88 9.81 6.81
N PHE A 98 14.05 9.79 7.40
CA PHE A 98 14.74 10.96 7.93
C PHE A 98 15.81 11.41 6.93
N ILE A 99 15.75 12.67 6.53
CA ILE A 99 16.68 13.26 5.56
C ILE A 99 17.49 14.33 6.28
N PRO A 100 18.84 14.27 6.25
CA PRO A 100 19.68 15.32 6.82
C PRO A 100 19.31 16.70 6.27
N GLY A 101 19.08 17.66 7.18
CA GLY A 101 18.71 19.03 6.82
C GLY A 101 17.24 19.25 6.44
N VAL A 102 16.40 18.20 6.44
CA VAL A 102 14.95 18.31 6.21
C VAL A 102 14.23 18.01 7.51
N SER A 103 13.53 19.00 8.08
CA SER A 103 12.86 18.87 9.37
C SER A 103 11.61 18.00 9.34
N VAL A 104 11.00 17.81 8.17
CA VAL A 104 9.77 17.01 8.00
C VAL A 104 10.14 15.55 7.71
N VAL A 105 9.60 14.63 8.49
CA VAL A 105 9.84 13.21 8.31
C VAL A 105 8.88 12.62 7.25
N GLY A 106 9.44 11.87 6.31
CA GLY A 106 8.66 11.11 5.32
C GLY A 106 8.14 9.80 5.90
N GLY A 107 7.02 9.30 5.36
CA GLY A 107 6.52 7.96 5.62
C GLY A 107 6.32 7.24 4.31
N PHE A 108 7.09 6.16 4.06
CA PHE A 108 7.06 5.43 2.80
C PHE A 108 6.94 3.93 3.02
N SER A 109 5.95 3.32 2.38
CA SER A 109 5.79 1.86 2.43
C SER A 109 6.94 1.17 1.69
N ILE A 110 7.45 0.11 2.30
CA ILE A 110 8.47 -0.76 1.68
C ILE A 110 7.79 -1.57 0.59
N CYS A 111 8.41 -1.66 -0.59
CA CYS A 111 7.89 -2.43 -1.72
C CYS A 111 8.72 -3.67 -2.06
N SER A 112 9.90 -3.86 -1.43
CA SER A 112 10.68 -5.10 -1.48
C SER A 112 10.15 -6.15 -0.51
N SER A 113 10.50 -7.43 -0.73
CA SER A 113 10.27 -8.47 0.28
C SER A 113 11.34 -8.44 1.38
N PRO A 114 11.06 -8.99 2.57
CA PRO A 114 12.05 -9.17 3.63
C PRO A 114 13.28 -9.96 3.17
N ARG A 115 13.10 -10.92 2.27
CA ARG A 115 14.18 -11.73 1.72
C ARG A 115 15.26 -10.92 1.00
N LEU A 116 14.88 -9.83 0.30
CA LEU A 116 15.86 -8.95 -0.32
C LEU A 116 16.76 -8.28 0.73
N LEU A 117 16.19 -7.88 1.86
CA LEU A 117 16.97 -7.36 3.00
C LEU A 117 17.89 -8.42 3.59
N GLU A 118 17.41 -9.65 3.74
CA GLU A 118 18.22 -10.76 4.27
C GLU A 118 19.42 -11.09 3.38
N GLN A 119 19.22 -11.08 2.07
CA GLN A 119 20.24 -11.48 1.10
C GLN A 119 21.21 -10.35 0.72
N GLU A 120 20.69 -9.14 0.50
CA GLU A 120 21.45 -8.02 -0.06
C GLU A 120 21.57 -6.82 0.89
N ARG A 121 20.92 -6.87 2.05
CA ARG A 121 20.78 -5.73 2.97
C ARG A 121 20.12 -4.52 2.33
N ILE A 122 19.20 -4.73 1.36
CA ILE A 122 18.53 -3.69 0.60
C ILE A 122 17.03 -3.69 0.89
N ILE A 123 16.48 -2.49 1.06
CA ILE A 123 15.03 -2.24 0.96
C ILE A 123 14.74 -1.36 -0.26
N GLU A 124 13.54 -1.48 -0.80
CA GLU A 124 13.06 -0.64 -1.90
C GLU A 124 11.85 0.20 -1.47
N LEU A 125 11.87 1.47 -1.87
CA LEU A 125 10.77 2.42 -1.69
C LEU A 125 10.38 3.00 -3.05
N ALA A 126 9.08 3.15 -3.33
CA ALA A 126 8.63 3.85 -4.52
C ALA A 126 7.83 5.10 -4.11
N VAL A 127 8.33 6.26 -4.47
CA VAL A 127 7.83 7.54 -3.96
C VAL A 127 7.26 8.37 -5.10
N LYS A 128 5.98 8.71 -4.96
CA LYS A 128 5.30 9.59 -5.90
C LYS A 128 5.72 11.04 -5.69
N TYR A 129 5.92 11.77 -6.78
CA TYR A 129 6.14 13.22 -6.77
C TYR A 129 4.94 13.94 -6.11
N THR A 130 5.24 14.75 -5.11
CA THR A 130 4.27 15.63 -4.43
C THR A 130 5.05 16.84 -3.87
N ASN A 131 4.33 17.89 -3.46
CA ASN A 131 4.93 19.06 -2.82
C ASN A 131 5.35 18.81 -1.35
N HIS A 132 5.24 17.58 -0.85
CA HIS A 132 5.70 17.22 0.50
C HIS A 132 7.24 17.20 0.53
N PRO A 133 7.91 17.90 1.48
CA PRO A 133 9.36 18.09 1.46
C PRO A 133 10.19 16.82 1.27
N PRO A 134 9.93 15.68 1.94
CA PRO A 134 10.66 14.44 1.69
C PRO A 134 10.52 13.91 0.26
N ALA A 135 9.31 14.02 -0.34
CA ALA A 135 9.10 13.60 -1.72
C ALA A 135 9.80 14.52 -2.71
N LEU A 136 9.77 15.84 -2.48
CA LEU A 136 10.52 16.82 -3.29
C LEU A 136 12.02 16.54 -3.23
N TRP A 137 12.57 16.28 -2.05
CA TRP A 137 13.98 15.96 -1.90
C TRP A 137 14.35 14.72 -2.71
N ILE A 138 13.55 13.62 -2.59
CA ILE A 138 13.77 12.40 -3.36
C ILE A 138 13.75 12.63 -4.87
N HIS A 139 12.86 13.49 -5.35
CA HIS A 139 12.73 13.74 -6.79
C HIS A 139 13.76 14.73 -7.35
N ASN A 140 14.25 15.66 -6.54
CA ASN A 140 15.07 16.77 -7.04
C ASN A 140 16.52 16.76 -6.56
N GLN A 141 16.81 16.13 -5.41
CA GLN A 141 18.12 16.24 -4.74
C GLN A 141 18.77 14.88 -4.46
N CYS A 142 17.97 13.83 -4.30
CA CYS A 142 18.47 12.49 -3.97
C CYS A 142 19.32 11.92 -5.13
N THR A 143 20.54 11.55 -4.81
CA THR A 143 21.51 10.92 -5.71
C THR A 143 21.99 9.60 -5.15
N LEU A 144 22.78 8.86 -5.93
CA LEU A 144 23.54 7.72 -5.40
C LEU A 144 24.43 8.22 -4.25
N ASP A 145 24.66 7.35 -3.29
CA ASP A 145 25.42 7.61 -2.07
C ASP A 145 24.83 8.63 -1.09
N SER A 146 23.64 9.21 -1.39
CA SER A 146 22.92 10.02 -0.40
C SER A 146 22.65 9.19 0.86
N GLU A 147 22.94 9.77 2.03
CA GLU A 147 22.68 9.13 3.32
C GLU A 147 21.37 9.63 3.91
N VAL A 148 20.61 8.68 4.47
CA VAL A 148 19.33 8.91 5.16
C VAL A 148 19.27 8.02 6.39
N ALA A 149 18.31 8.26 7.28
CA ALA A 149 18.01 7.30 8.32
C ALA A 149 16.58 6.77 8.15
N VAL A 150 16.37 5.52 8.54
CA VAL A 150 15.08 4.83 8.42
C VAL A 150 14.71 4.12 9.71
N ARG A 151 13.41 4.13 10.03
CA ARG A 151 12.85 3.41 11.17
C ARG A 151 11.57 2.70 10.75
N VAL A 152 11.48 1.40 11.00
CA VAL A 152 10.31 0.59 10.63
C VAL A 152 9.12 0.89 11.53
N GLY A 153 7.94 1.00 10.91
CA GLY A 153 6.66 1.15 11.59
C GLY A 153 5.52 0.48 10.83
N GLY A 154 4.38 0.40 11.51
CA GLY A 154 3.13 -0.11 10.93
C GLY A 154 2.76 -1.51 11.36
N GLU A 155 1.45 -1.71 11.50
CA GLU A 155 0.83 -2.97 11.91
C GLU A 155 0.14 -3.70 10.76
N PHE A 156 0.17 -3.11 9.55
CA PHE A 156 -0.30 -3.78 8.34
C PHE A 156 0.84 -4.61 7.75
N PHE A 157 0.79 -5.91 7.95
CA PHE A 157 1.81 -6.83 7.41
C PHE A 157 1.27 -8.25 7.24
N PHE A 158 1.98 -9.04 6.45
CA PHE A 158 1.79 -10.47 6.28
C PHE A 158 3.09 -11.19 6.67
N ASP A 159 3.03 -11.95 7.77
CA ASP A 159 4.17 -12.64 8.38
C ASP A 159 3.71 -13.99 8.95
N PRO A 160 3.34 -14.94 8.07
CA PRO A 160 2.82 -16.23 8.52
C PRO A 160 3.93 -17.10 9.10
N GLN A 161 3.58 -17.87 10.13
CA GLN A 161 4.48 -18.85 10.71
C GLN A 161 4.33 -20.20 9.99
N PRO A 162 5.37 -21.06 10.00
CA PRO A 162 5.31 -22.37 9.33
C PRO A 162 4.15 -23.24 9.74
N ALA A 163 3.66 -23.14 10.97
CA ALA A 163 2.55 -23.92 11.51
C ALA A 163 1.17 -23.29 11.23
N ASP A 164 1.12 -22.08 10.66
CA ASP A 164 -0.16 -21.43 10.40
C ASP A 164 -0.93 -22.13 9.26
N ALA A 165 -2.25 -22.10 9.37
CA ALA A 165 -3.11 -22.60 8.30
C ALA A 165 -2.93 -21.79 7.02
N SER A 166 -2.89 -22.48 5.87
CA SER A 166 -2.82 -21.86 4.56
C SER A 166 -3.97 -20.87 4.34
N ARG A 167 -3.66 -19.68 3.81
CA ARG A 167 -4.64 -18.61 3.55
C ARG A 167 -4.59 -18.16 2.10
N ASN A 168 -5.77 -17.93 1.52
CA ASN A 168 -5.90 -17.23 0.25
C ASN A 168 -5.95 -15.72 0.51
N LEU A 169 -5.29 -14.93 -0.33
CA LEU A 169 -5.21 -13.49 -0.19
C LEU A 169 -5.87 -12.79 -1.37
N VAL A 170 -6.61 -11.73 -1.09
CA VAL A 170 -7.11 -10.77 -2.07
C VAL A 170 -6.46 -9.42 -1.77
N LEU A 171 -5.67 -8.92 -2.73
CA LEU A 171 -4.96 -7.66 -2.64
C LEU A 171 -5.61 -6.65 -3.57
N ILE A 172 -5.98 -5.48 -3.06
CA ILE A 172 -6.63 -4.42 -3.84
C ILE A 172 -5.81 -3.14 -3.72
N ALA A 173 -5.27 -2.66 -4.84
CA ALA A 173 -4.35 -1.53 -4.90
C ALA A 173 -4.81 -0.43 -5.86
N GLY A 174 -4.42 0.82 -5.54
CA GLY A 174 -4.55 1.98 -6.42
C GLY A 174 -3.28 2.84 -6.43
N GLY A 175 -2.72 3.13 -7.62
CA GLY A 175 -1.52 3.95 -7.75
C GLY A 175 -0.37 3.46 -6.86
N VAL A 176 0.26 4.37 -6.08
CA VAL A 176 1.36 4.02 -5.16
C VAL A 176 0.93 3.19 -3.95
N GLY A 177 -0.39 3.01 -3.72
CA GLY A 177 -0.89 2.08 -2.72
C GLY A 177 -0.55 0.61 -3.00
N ILE A 178 0.01 0.31 -4.17
CA ILE A 178 0.57 -1.00 -4.51
C ILE A 178 1.80 -1.34 -3.65
N ASN A 179 2.56 -0.38 -3.15
CA ASN A 179 3.85 -0.62 -2.49
C ASN A 179 3.79 -1.67 -1.36
N PRO A 180 2.96 -1.53 -0.31
CA PRO A 180 2.90 -2.52 0.76
C PRO A 180 2.36 -3.87 0.25
N LEU A 181 1.46 -3.85 -0.73
CA LEU A 181 0.90 -5.07 -1.30
C LEU A 181 1.88 -5.79 -2.23
N LEU A 182 2.76 -5.04 -2.91
CA LEU A 182 3.85 -5.63 -3.69
C LEU A 182 4.88 -6.28 -2.77
N SER A 183 5.19 -5.68 -1.62
CA SER A 183 6.04 -6.30 -0.60
C SER A 183 5.46 -7.66 -0.17
N ILE A 184 4.15 -7.71 0.10
CA ILE A 184 3.45 -8.96 0.44
C ILE A 184 3.48 -9.95 -0.72
N LEU A 185 3.19 -9.51 -1.95
CA LEU A 185 3.18 -10.37 -3.13
C LEU A 185 4.55 -11.00 -3.39
N ARG A 186 5.63 -10.21 -3.29
CA ARG A 186 7.02 -10.70 -3.41
C ARG A 186 7.38 -11.66 -2.28
N HIS A 187 6.97 -11.36 -1.06
CA HIS A 187 7.21 -12.24 0.09
C HIS A 187 6.51 -13.59 -0.08
N VAL A 188 5.27 -13.59 -0.56
CA VAL A 188 4.56 -14.83 -0.87
C VAL A 188 5.24 -15.64 -1.97
N ALA A 189 5.74 -15.00 -3.03
CA ALA A 189 6.53 -15.68 -4.04
C ALA A 189 7.80 -16.31 -3.44
N ASP A 190 8.46 -15.61 -2.52
CA ASP A 190 9.63 -16.14 -1.81
C ASP A 190 9.27 -17.36 -0.94
N LEU A 191 8.12 -17.33 -0.25
CA LEU A 191 7.61 -18.47 0.51
C LEU A 191 7.26 -19.66 -0.40
N HIS A 192 6.69 -19.42 -1.58
CA HIS A 192 6.43 -20.47 -2.57
C HIS A 192 7.72 -21.11 -3.07
N ARG A 193 8.76 -20.32 -3.37
CA ARG A 193 10.08 -20.83 -3.77
C ARG A 193 10.71 -21.64 -2.65
N GLU A 194 10.60 -21.18 -1.41
CA GLU A 194 11.12 -21.88 -0.25
C GLU A 194 10.41 -23.23 -0.05
N TRP A 195 9.10 -23.26 -0.13
CA TRP A 195 8.31 -24.49 -0.05
C TRP A 195 8.71 -25.48 -1.16
N ALA A 196 8.82 -25.00 -2.40
CA ALA A 196 9.20 -25.84 -3.54
C ALA A 196 10.60 -26.45 -3.38
N ASN A 197 11.54 -25.68 -2.78
CA ASN A 197 12.93 -26.11 -2.62
C ASN A 197 13.16 -27.03 -1.41
N LYS A 198 12.46 -26.76 -0.27
CA LYS A 198 12.72 -27.43 1.01
C LYS A 198 11.63 -28.44 1.40
N GLY A 199 10.45 -28.36 0.78
CA GLY A 199 9.28 -29.14 1.18
C GLY A 199 8.74 -28.81 2.59
N SER A 200 9.22 -27.71 3.18
CA SER A 200 8.87 -27.26 4.53
C SER A 200 8.73 -25.73 4.60
N GLY A 201 8.10 -25.23 5.64
CA GLY A 201 7.82 -23.80 5.82
C GLY A 201 6.31 -23.52 5.75
N TYR A 202 5.93 -22.27 5.51
CA TYR A 202 4.52 -21.90 5.37
C TYR A 202 3.99 -22.25 3.97
N LYS A 203 2.93 -23.06 3.93
CA LYS A 203 2.25 -23.39 2.67
C LYS A 203 1.26 -22.28 2.31
N VAL A 204 1.65 -21.40 1.42
CA VAL A 204 0.79 -20.29 0.96
C VAL A 204 -0.35 -20.82 0.09
N GLY A 205 -1.54 -20.25 0.24
CA GLY A 205 -2.68 -20.44 -0.65
C GLY A 205 -2.54 -19.69 -1.97
N THR A 206 -3.67 -19.28 -2.55
CA THR A 206 -3.72 -18.48 -3.77
C THR A 206 -3.78 -16.99 -3.48
N ILE A 207 -3.25 -16.18 -4.41
CA ILE A 207 -3.35 -14.72 -4.34
C ILE A 207 -4.04 -14.19 -5.57
N LYS A 208 -4.96 -13.24 -5.37
CA LYS A 208 -5.55 -12.44 -6.43
C LYS A 208 -5.28 -10.97 -6.19
N LEU A 209 -4.53 -10.34 -7.10
CA LEU A 209 -4.23 -8.91 -7.08
C LEU A 209 -5.19 -8.17 -8.03
N PHE A 210 -5.90 -7.17 -7.50
CA PHE A 210 -6.61 -6.15 -8.28
C PHE A 210 -5.84 -4.84 -8.17
N TYR A 211 -5.33 -4.34 -9.28
CA TYR A 211 -4.50 -3.14 -9.28
C TYR A 211 -5.00 -2.11 -10.29
N SER A 212 -5.27 -0.90 -9.83
CA SER A 212 -5.75 0.20 -10.66
C SER A 212 -4.77 1.37 -10.73
N ALA A 213 -4.70 2.00 -11.92
CA ALA A 213 -3.99 3.24 -12.15
C ALA A 213 -4.75 4.13 -13.14
N LYS A 214 -4.31 5.37 -13.34
CA LYS A 214 -4.93 6.28 -14.32
C LYS A 214 -4.77 5.76 -15.75
N ASN A 215 -3.58 5.33 -16.08
CA ASN A 215 -3.20 4.78 -17.39
C ASN A 215 -2.12 3.71 -17.22
N THR A 216 -1.74 3.06 -18.31
CA THR A 216 -0.75 1.98 -18.30
C THR A 216 0.66 2.42 -17.95
N SER A 217 1.04 3.69 -18.14
CA SER A 217 2.35 4.22 -17.75
C SER A 217 2.47 4.46 -16.24
N GLU A 218 1.34 4.59 -15.55
CA GLU A 218 1.26 4.73 -14.09
C GLU A 218 0.97 3.41 -13.37
N LEU A 219 0.88 2.28 -14.07
CA LEU A 219 0.89 0.95 -13.48
C LEU A 219 2.32 0.61 -13.07
N LEU A 220 2.63 0.80 -11.79
CA LEU A 220 3.96 0.56 -11.23
C LEU A 220 4.27 -0.94 -11.21
N PHE A 221 5.55 -1.29 -11.38
CA PHE A 221 6.06 -2.65 -11.26
C PHE A 221 5.39 -3.68 -12.18
N LYS A 222 4.81 -3.22 -13.30
CA LYS A 222 4.10 -4.11 -14.26
C LYS A 222 4.86 -5.39 -14.55
N LYS A 223 6.12 -5.23 -14.98
CA LYS A 223 6.97 -6.36 -15.34
C LYS A 223 7.13 -7.32 -14.16
N ASN A 224 7.48 -6.81 -12.98
CA ASN A 224 7.64 -7.66 -11.80
C ASN A 224 6.37 -8.42 -11.43
N ILE A 225 5.21 -7.77 -11.51
CA ILE A 225 3.92 -8.41 -11.21
C ILE A 225 3.63 -9.51 -12.22
N LEU A 226 3.81 -9.24 -13.52
CA LEU A 226 3.56 -10.22 -14.58
C LEU A 226 4.57 -11.39 -14.54
N ASP A 227 5.83 -11.10 -14.22
CA ASP A 227 6.85 -12.15 -14.03
C ASP A 227 6.44 -13.11 -12.90
N LEU A 228 5.90 -12.59 -11.77
CA LEU A 228 5.39 -13.43 -10.68
C LEU A 228 4.14 -14.23 -11.07
N VAL A 229 3.22 -13.65 -11.84
CA VAL A 229 2.05 -14.37 -12.37
C VAL A 229 2.48 -15.51 -13.29
N ASN A 230 3.47 -15.27 -14.15
CA ASN A 230 4.00 -16.28 -15.07
C ASN A 230 4.80 -17.38 -14.36
N GLU A 231 5.50 -17.04 -13.28
CA GLU A 231 6.25 -18.00 -12.46
C GLU A 231 5.31 -18.91 -11.64
N PHE A 232 4.18 -18.37 -11.16
CA PHE A 232 3.23 -19.07 -10.30
C PHE A 232 1.79 -18.98 -10.84
N PRO A 233 1.48 -19.48 -12.05
CA PRO A 233 0.20 -19.25 -12.71
C PRO A 233 -1.01 -19.84 -11.94
N GLU A 234 -0.80 -20.94 -11.20
CA GLU A 234 -1.84 -21.58 -10.38
C GLU A 234 -1.99 -20.93 -8.99
N LYS A 235 -1.09 -20.04 -8.62
CA LYS A 235 -1.02 -19.45 -7.27
C LYS A 235 -1.24 -17.94 -7.26
N ILE A 236 -0.79 -17.24 -8.27
CA ILE A 236 -0.84 -15.78 -8.35
C ILE A 236 -1.63 -15.37 -9.59
N ALA A 237 -2.73 -14.66 -9.39
CA ALA A 237 -3.52 -14.07 -10.46
C ALA A 237 -3.54 -12.53 -10.31
N CYS A 238 -3.53 -11.82 -11.44
CA CYS A 238 -3.58 -10.37 -11.46
C CYS A 238 -4.68 -9.86 -12.40
N SER A 239 -5.38 -8.81 -11.97
CA SER A 239 -6.31 -8.04 -12.79
C SER A 239 -5.92 -6.57 -12.73
N LEU A 240 -5.50 -6.01 -13.86
CA LEU A 240 -5.06 -4.62 -13.99
C LEU A 240 -6.22 -3.76 -14.49
N HIS A 241 -6.39 -2.58 -13.93
CA HIS A 241 -7.47 -1.66 -14.27
C HIS A 241 -6.91 -0.28 -14.61
N VAL A 242 -7.37 0.31 -15.71
CA VAL A 242 -7.00 1.68 -16.09
C VAL A 242 -8.24 2.54 -16.23
N THR A 243 -8.21 3.73 -15.63
CA THR A 243 -9.39 4.59 -15.49
C THR A 243 -9.41 5.79 -16.46
N LYS A 244 -8.26 6.17 -17.04
CA LYS A 244 -8.11 7.34 -17.92
C LYS A 244 -7.15 7.06 -19.08
N GLN A 245 -7.26 5.88 -19.71
CA GLN A 245 -6.41 5.54 -20.86
C GLN A 245 -6.95 6.21 -22.13
N THR A 246 -6.09 6.94 -22.83
CA THR A 246 -6.39 7.59 -24.12
C THR A 246 -5.61 6.98 -25.29
N THR A 247 -4.57 6.21 -24.99
CA THR A 247 -3.69 5.59 -25.99
C THR A 247 -3.96 4.08 -26.09
N GLN A 248 -3.54 3.49 -27.20
CA GLN A 248 -3.62 2.04 -27.41
C GLN A 248 -2.82 1.30 -26.34
N ILE A 249 -3.37 0.17 -25.86
CA ILE A 249 -2.69 -0.69 -24.91
C ILE A 249 -1.82 -1.68 -25.65
N SER A 250 -0.60 -1.89 -25.17
CA SER A 250 0.31 -2.89 -25.69
C SER A 250 -0.28 -4.31 -25.58
N ALA A 251 0.07 -5.17 -26.55
CA ALA A 251 -0.52 -6.49 -26.69
C ALA A 251 -0.27 -7.40 -25.47
N ASP A 252 0.89 -7.27 -24.85
CA ASP A 252 1.31 -8.01 -23.64
C ASP A 252 0.45 -7.73 -22.40
N LEU A 253 -0.13 -6.54 -22.32
CA LEU A 253 -0.99 -6.15 -21.20
C LEU A 253 -2.47 -6.48 -21.41
N LYS A 254 -2.91 -6.63 -22.68
CA LYS A 254 -4.32 -6.87 -23.00
C LYS A 254 -4.98 -8.01 -22.22
N PRO A 255 -4.33 -9.17 -22.01
CA PRO A 255 -4.94 -10.27 -21.26
C PRO A 255 -5.26 -9.94 -19.79
N TYR A 256 -4.54 -8.98 -19.21
CA TYR A 256 -4.62 -8.63 -17.80
C TYR A 256 -5.41 -7.36 -17.52
N ILE A 257 -5.74 -6.58 -18.55
CA ILE A 257 -6.36 -5.26 -18.40
C ILE A 257 -7.87 -5.32 -18.63
N THR A 258 -8.60 -4.82 -17.64
CA THR A 258 -10.03 -4.52 -17.75
C THR A 258 -10.22 -3.00 -17.76
N PHE A 259 -10.95 -2.49 -18.75
CA PHE A 259 -11.33 -1.08 -18.83
C PHE A 259 -12.57 -0.80 -18.01
N TYR A 260 -12.52 0.26 -17.23
CA TYR A 260 -13.71 0.90 -16.69
C TYR A 260 -13.70 2.37 -17.09
N SER A 261 -14.50 2.71 -18.10
CA SER A 261 -14.95 4.08 -18.33
C SER A 261 -16.17 4.29 -17.43
N ALA A 262 -15.95 4.61 -16.16
CA ALA A 262 -17.06 5.00 -15.30
C ALA A 262 -17.52 6.39 -15.71
N LYS A 263 -18.64 6.51 -16.41
CA LYS A 263 -19.35 7.77 -16.59
C LYS A 263 -20.00 8.24 -15.30
N ASN A 264 -20.20 7.35 -14.31
CA ASN A 264 -20.74 7.65 -12.98
C ASN A 264 -20.11 6.74 -11.93
N THR A 265 -19.81 7.29 -10.75
CA THR A 265 -19.23 6.59 -9.58
C THR A 265 -20.14 5.49 -8.98
N SER A 266 -21.39 5.38 -9.40
CA SER A 266 -22.34 4.35 -8.98
C SER A 266 -22.25 3.04 -9.77
N GLU A 267 -21.48 2.97 -10.86
CA GLU A 267 -21.34 1.76 -11.70
C GLU A 267 -20.11 0.89 -11.37
N LEU A 268 -19.38 1.18 -10.32
CA LEU A 268 -18.28 0.33 -9.83
C LEU A 268 -18.83 -0.91 -9.10
N LEU A 269 -19.74 -1.63 -9.74
CA LEU A 269 -20.11 -2.98 -9.32
C LEU A 269 -19.10 -3.97 -9.91
N PHE A 270 -18.25 -4.49 -9.06
CA PHE A 270 -17.33 -5.59 -9.37
C PHE A 270 -18.11 -6.81 -9.86
N LYS A 271 -18.13 -7.05 -11.16
CA LYS A 271 -18.47 -8.39 -11.67
C LYS A 271 -17.27 -9.29 -11.43
N VAL A 272 -17.27 -9.99 -10.33
CA VAL A 272 -16.40 -11.15 -10.13
C VAL A 272 -17.02 -12.29 -10.95
N ARG A 273 -16.33 -12.74 -11.98
CA ARG A 273 -16.57 -14.04 -12.61
C ARG A 273 -15.67 -15.09 -11.97
#